data_48be31194f3ce6247c8d72e0e4b1db2e
#
_entry.id   48be31194f3ce6247c8d72e0e4b1db2e
#
_cell.length_a   1.000
_cell.length_b   1.000
_cell.length_c   1.000
_cell.angle_alpha   90.00
_cell.angle_beta   90.00
_cell.angle_gamma   90.00
#
_symmetry.space_group_name_H-M   'P 1'
#
loop_
_entity.id
_entity.type
_entity.pdbx_description
1 polymer ?
#
loop_
_entity_poly.entity_id
_entity_poly.type
_entity_poly.pdbx_seq_one_letter_code
_entity_poly.pdbx_strand_id
1 'polypeptide(L)'
;MEGLGEALVSGEATPDHHEFDESGKLCYQELINDSALLSPEQQQLLISQARTAEQLAGQPLDMEWAFDHQGQLHWVQARPITTLASDLREHDTPLAGDEIVTRCNIGEMMPGACCPLTLSVTGRGIEYGMQHMHVSYAGRPAITDDWTQVAISHGQMFINLTGGAVAAASVLGVDVESMGHSLCGRIVPGLQAPPPKPFLVRLAGFGRLLKYIFSADRAIAALKTDLERFEIDTSGDCAAVMRAIDSAIPTLNRVYCVHLQSSATSGFTGNLLHAMLARSLGSGAEQEAEAARLLAGAKDVESAVLVDQLDAITRKIASMELDQASSFSELAPEAALE
;
A
#
# COMPACT_ATOMS: atom_id res chain seq x y z
N MET A 1 31.24 -3.94 -9.46
CA MET A 1 31.21 -3.18 -10.75
C MET A 1 32.61 -2.66 -11.02
N GLU A 2 33.11 -2.76 -12.23
CA GLU A 2 34.36 -2.12 -12.68
C GLU A 2 34.09 -0.70 -13.14
N GLY A 3 35.04 0.22 -12.92
CA GLY A 3 34.97 1.60 -13.37
C GLY A 3 34.68 2.60 -12.24
N LEU A 4 34.25 3.81 -12.60
CA LEU A 4 33.91 4.86 -11.64
C LEU A 4 32.52 4.60 -11.04
N GLY A 5 32.37 4.89 -9.73
CA GLY A 5 31.12 4.66 -8.98
C GLY A 5 29.92 5.46 -9.44
N GLU A 6 30.08 6.42 -10.34
CA GLU A 6 29.02 7.31 -10.82
C GLU A 6 27.84 6.53 -11.47
N ALA A 7 28.16 5.55 -12.31
CA ALA A 7 27.15 4.70 -12.95
C ALA A 7 26.39 3.80 -11.95
N LEU A 8 27.01 3.44 -10.83
CA LEU A 8 26.36 2.73 -9.74
C LEU A 8 25.39 3.63 -8.97
N VAL A 9 25.84 4.84 -8.62
CA VAL A 9 25.04 5.81 -7.84
C VAL A 9 23.86 6.34 -8.66
N SER A 10 24.04 6.54 -9.98
CA SER A 10 22.95 6.95 -10.88
C SER A 10 21.94 5.83 -11.20
N GLY A 11 22.23 4.59 -10.82
CA GLY A 11 21.39 3.43 -11.14
C GLY A 11 21.50 2.96 -12.60
N GLU A 12 22.48 3.42 -13.36
CA GLU A 12 22.74 3.01 -14.75
C GLU A 12 23.39 1.63 -14.84
N ALA A 13 24.04 1.17 -13.76
CA ALA A 13 24.68 -0.11 -13.70
C ALA A 13 24.15 -0.95 -12.51
N THR A 14 23.87 -2.22 -12.76
CA THR A 14 23.52 -3.19 -11.72
C THR A 14 24.82 -3.81 -11.17
N PRO A 15 25.05 -3.77 -9.84
CA PRO A 15 26.24 -4.38 -9.23
C PRO A 15 26.04 -5.86 -8.90
N ASP A 16 27.13 -6.58 -8.68
CA ASP A 16 27.07 -7.85 -7.94
C ASP A 16 26.62 -7.57 -6.49
N HIS A 17 25.80 -8.45 -5.92
CA HIS A 17 25.35 -8.39 -4.56
C HIS A 17 25.85 -9.58 -3.75
N HIS A 18 26.43 -9.31 -2.58
CA HIS A 18 26.92 -10.33 -1.67
C HIS A 18 26.47 -10.01 -0.24
N GLU A 19 25.94 -10.99 0.48
CA GLU A 19 25.60 -10.89 1.89
C GLU A 19 26.44 -11.87 2.72
N PHE A 20 26.96 -11.39 3.81
CA PHE A 20 27.79 -12.16 4.75
C PHE A 20 27.20 -12.10 6.17
N ASP A 21 27.19 -13.25 6.85
CA ASP A 21 26.76 -13.30 8.25
C ASP A 21 27.82 -12.68 9.20
N GLU A 22 27.49 -12.61 10.49
CA GLU A 22 28.39 -12.10 11.51
C GLU A 22 29.73 -12.84 11.59
N SER A 23 29.83 -14.09 11.15
CA SER A 23 31.07 -14.85 11.08
C SER A 23 31.91 -14.54 9.83
N GLY A 24 31.38 -13.79 8.86
CA GLY A 24 32.00 -13.49 7.57
C GLY A 24 31.78 -14.59 6.53
N LYS A 25 30.83 -15.49 6.77
CA LYS A 25 30.44 -16.51 5.81
C LYS A 25 29.43 -15.92 4.84
N LEU A 26 29.62 -16.20 3.56
CA LEU A 26 28.69 -15.81 2.49
C LEU A 26 27.33 -16.51 2.69
N CYS A 27 26.25 -15.72 2.81
CA CYS A 27 24.85 -16.17 2.97
C CYS A 27 24.06 -16.06 1.70
N TYR A 28 24.28 -14.99 0.93
CA TYR A 28 23.61 -14.71 -0.31
C TYR A 28 24.57 -14.12 -1.34
N GLN A 29 24.37 -14.45 -2.61
CA GLN A 29 25.13 -13.91 -3.72
C GLN A 29 24.25 -13.81 -4.96
N GLU A 30 24.28 -12.64 -5.60
CA GLU A 30 23.70 -12.39 -6.90
C GLU A 30 24.78 -11.77 -7.79
N LEU A 31 25.11 -12.43 -8.90
CA LEU A 31 26.13 -12.00 -9.82
C LEU A 31 25.49 -11.57 -11.14
N ILE A 32 25.94 -10.44 -11.67
CA ILE A 32 25.50 -9.96 -12.99
C ILE A 32 26.15 -10.75 -14.12
N ASN A 33 27.38 -11.19 -13.89
CA ASN A 33 28.11 -12.08 -14.80
C ASN A 33 28.38 -13.42 -14.10
N ASP A 34 28.77 -14.46 -14.86
CA ASP A 34 29.00 -15.79 -14.32
C ASP A 34 30.19 -15.90 -13.32
N SER A 35 30.91 -14.81 -13.09
CA SER A 35 32.03 -14.75 -12.14
C SER A 35 31.98 -13.50 -11.29
N ALA A 36 32.25 -13.64 -9.98
CA ALA A 36 32.37 -12.53 -9.06
C ALA A 36 33.56 -11.64 -9.42
N LEU A 37 33.36 -10.32 -9.35
CA LEU A 37 34.41 -9.34 -9.60
C LEU A 37 35.47 -9.29 -8.50
N LEU A 38 35.06 -9.56 -7.25
CA LEU A 38 35.98 -9.60 -6.10
C LEU A 38 36.50 -11.00 -5.86
N SER A 39 37.82 -11.11 -5.69
CA SER A 39 38.43 -12.36 -5.22
C SER A 39 38.02 -12.68 -3.79
N PRO A 40 38.08 -13.95 -3.33
CA PRO A 40 37.81 -14.31 -1.94
C PRO A 40 38.68 -13.54 -0.94
N GLU A 41 39.95 -13.26 -1.28
CA GLU A 41 40.87 -12.48 -0.45
C GLU A 41 40.44 -11.01 -0.32
N GLN A 42 39.99 -10.42 -1.43
CA GLN A 42 39.44 -9.06 -1.44
C GLN A 42 38.14 -8.96 -0.62
N GLN A 43 37.26 -9.94 -0.71
CA GLN A 43 36.04 -10.03 0.09
C GLN A 43 36.38 -10.13 1.58
N GLN A 44 37.31 -10.98 1.97
CA GLN A 44 37.76 -11.12 3.36
C GLN A 44 38.40 -9.84 3.90
N LEU A 45 39.24 -9.18 3.09
CA LEU A 45 39.87 -7.90 3.46
C LEU A 45 38.80 -6.83 3.69
N LEU A 46 37.84 -6.70 2.77
CA LEU A 46 36.75 -5.75 2.86
C LEU A 46 35.91 -5.95 4.13
N ILE A 47 35.48 -7.18 4.39
CA ILE A 47 34.69 -7.54 5.57
C ILE A 47 35.45 -7.26 6.85
N SER A 48 36.72 -7.65 6.93
CA SER A 48 37.51 -7.48 8.16
C SER A 48 37.73 -6.01 8.50
N GLN A 49 37.98 -5.17 7.48
CA GLN A 49 38.17 -3.74 7.69
C GLN A 49 36.88 -3.01 7.98
N ALA A 50 35.77 -3.37 7.29
CA ALA A 50 34.45 -2.82 7.56
C ALA A 50 34.02 -3.08 9.01
N ARG A 51 34.24 -4.27 9.53
CA ARG A 51 33.95 -4.62 10.93
C ARG A 51 34.82 -3.85 11.92
N THR A 52 36.07 -3.68 11.59
CA THR A 52 36.98 -2.87 12.44
C THR A 52 36.46 -1.42 12.50
N ALA A 53 36.04 -0.87 11.36
CA ALA A 53 35.47 0.48 11.30
C ALA A 53 34.17 0.58 12.12
N GLU A 54 33.27 -0.40 11.98
CA GLU A 54 32.01 -0.47 12.72
C GLU A 54 32.24 -0.57 14.24
N GLN A 55 33.20 -1.41 14.68
CA GLN A 55 33.57 -1.51 16.08
C GLN A 55 34.15 -0.20 16.63
N LEU A 56 34.97 0.49 15.86
CA LEU A 56 35.53 1.79 16.25
C LEU A 56 34.46 2.88 16.30
N ALA A 57 33.48 2.84 15.40
CA ALA A 57 32.38 3.80 15.38
C ALA A 57 31.31 3.50 16.46
N GLY A 58 31.25 2.27 16.98
CA GLY A 58 30.27 1.82 17.95
C GLY A 58 28.84 1.73 17.41
N GLN A 59 28.69 1.74 16.09
CA GLN A 59 27.38 1.70 15.39
C GLN A 59 27.55 1.20 13.96
N PRO A 60 26.50 0.63 13.34
CA PRO A 60 26.51 0.21 11.94
C PRO A 60 26.85 1.35 10.99
N LEU A 61 27.63 1.04 9.96
CA LEU A 61 28.13 2.01 8.99
C LEU A 61 27.68 1.63 7.57
N ASP A 62 27.25 2.63 6.82
CA ASP A 62 27.14 2.61 5.37
C ASP A 62 28.47 3.13 4.80
N MET A 63 29.15 2.28 4.02
CA MET A 63 30.53 2.53 3.62
C MET A 63 30.70 2.38 2.12
N GLU A 64 31.37 3.37 1.51
CA GLU A 64 31.78 3.32 0.11
C GLU A 64 33.25 2.98 0.00
N TRP A 65 33.61 2.15 -0.95
CA TRP A 65 34.96 1.65 -1.13
C TRP A 65 35.33 1.44 -2.62
N ALA A 66 36.61 1.38 -2.89
CA ALA A 66 37.14 1.01 -4.19
C ALA A 66 38.43 0.22 -4.03
N PHE A 67 38.68 -0.71 -4.97
CA PHE A 67 40.01 -1.31 -5.16
C PHE A 67 40.70 -0.62 -6.33
N ASP A 68 41.94 -0.24 -6.15
CA ASP A 68 42.74 0.28 -7.26
C ASP A 68 43.28 -0.86 -8.16
N HIS A 69 43.94 -0.49 -9.24
CA HIS A 69 44.57 -1.47 -10.18
C HIS A 69 45.69 -2.31 -9.54
N GLN A 70 46.17 -1.95 -8.37
CA GLN A 70 47.17 -2.70 -7.60
C GLN A 70 46.51 -3.63 -6.60
N GLY A 71 45.17 -3.62 -6.49
CA GLY A 71 44.39 -4.42 -5.55
C GLY A 71 44.40 -3.84 -4.13
N GLN A 72 44.77 -2.57 -3.94
CA GLN A 72 44.67 -1.89 -2.67
C GLN A 72 43.27 -1.38 -2.42
N LEU A 73 42.72 -1.66 -1.22
CA LEU A 73 41.42 -1.16 -0.80
C LEU A 73 41.51 0.30 -0.33
N HIS A 74 40.63 1.12 -0.83
CA HIS A 74 40.45 2.51 -0.45
C HIS A 74 39.02 2.73 0.06
N TRP A 75 38.88 3.27 1.27
CA TRP A 75 37.61 3.73 1.80
C TRP A 75 37.34 5.14 1.31
N VAL A 76 36.22 5.33 0.62
CA VAL A 76 35.82 6.59 -0.01
C VAL A 76 34.90 7.38 0.91
N GLN A 77 33.96 6.69 1.55
CA GLN A 77 33.02 7.28 2.48
C GLN A 77 32.67 6.29 3.60
N ALA A 78 32.40 6.82 4.80
CA ALA A 78 31.78 6.07 5.89
C ALA A 78 30.81 6.99 6.63
N ARG A 79 29.57 6.56 6.75
CA ARG A 79 28.52 7.30 7.46
C ARG A 79 27.72 6.36 8.36
N PRO A 80 27.21 6.83 9.51
CA PRO A 80 26.34 6.03 10.35
C PRO A 80 25.06 5.66 9.63
N ILE A 81 24.62 4.39 9.79
CA ILE A 81 23.29 3.98 9.37
C ILE A 81 22.31 4.41 10.46
N THR A 82 21.67 5.57 10.27
CA THR A 82 20.74 6.14 11.26
C THR A 82 19.37 5.45 11.24
N THR A 83 19.04 4.74 10.18
CA THR A 83 17.74 4.05 10.01
C THR A 83 17.63 2.75 10.82
N LEU A 84 18.76 2.13 11.22
CA LEU A 84 18.76 0.92 12.05
C LEU A 84 18.50 1.19 13.55
N ALA A 85 18.61 2.44 13.99
CA ALA A 85 18.36 2.82 15.38
C ALA A 85 16.87 2.88 15.74
N SER A 86 15.95 2.76 14.77
CA SER A 86 14.53 2.75 15.01
C SER A 86 14.07 1.33 15.33
N ASP A 87 13.53 1.10 16.52
CA ASP A 87 12.82 -0.15 16.82
C ASP A 87 11.49 -0.14 16.04
N LEU A 88 11.53 -0.64 14.82
CA LEU A 88 10.33 -0.71 13.96
C LEU A 88 9.23 -1.60 14.57
N ARG A 89 9.53 -2.35 15.65
CA ARG A 89 8.57 -3.21 16.34
C ARG A 89 7.83 -2.52 17.49
N GLU A 90 8.20 -1.28 17.82
CA GLU A 90 7.54 -0.51 18.89
C GLU A 90 6.01 -0.46 18.74
N HIS A 91 5.52 -0.46 17.50
CA HIS A 91 4.09 -0.41 17.18
C HIS A 91 3.51 -1.74 16.70
N ASP A 92 4.27 -2.84 16.81
CA ASP A 92 3.77 -4.16 16.41
C ASP A 92 2.50 -4.52 17.20
N THR A 93 1.47 -4.95 16.47
CA THR A 93 0.23 -5.39 17.10
C THR A 93 0.32 -6.87 17.46
N PRO A 94 -0.29 -7.29 18.58
CA PRO A 94 -0.36 -8.71 18.90
C PRO A 94 -1.20 -9.44 17.85
N LEU A 95 -0.65 -10.49 17.25
CA LEU A 95 -1.34 -11.38 16.32
C LEU A 95 -1.42 -12.77 16.95
N ALA A 96 -2.58 -13.40 16.83
CA ALA A 96 -2.69 -14.84 17.13
C ALA A 96 -1.96 -15.63 16.03
N GLY A 97 -1.40 -16.79 16.40
CA GLY A 97 -0.55 -17.57 15.50
C GLY A 97 -1.24 -18.15 14.27
N ASP A 98 -2.57 -18.12 14.20
CA ASP A 98 -3.41 -18.58 13.11
C ASP A 98 -4.09 -17.43 12.33
N GLU A 99 -3.80 -16.18 12.67
CA GLU A 99 -4.31 -15.03 11.93
C GLU A 99 -3.59 -14.84 10.59
N ILE A 100 -4.38 -14.60 9.57
CA ILE A 100 -3.90 -14.34 8.23
C ILE A 100 -4.04 -12.85 7.94
N VAL A 101 -2.92 -12.22 7.65
CA VAL A 101 -2.83 -10.81 7.29
C VAL A 101 -2.34 -10.65 5.85
N THR A 102 -2.68 -9.54 5.21
CA THR A 102 -2.29 -9.26 3.84
C THR A 102 -1.85 -7.80 3.67
N ARG A 103 -0.93 -7.58 2.75
CA ARG A 103 -0.58 -6.24 2.25
C ARG A 103 -1.34 -5.85 0.98
N CYS A 104 -2.16 -6.73 0.42
CA CYS A 104 -3.00 -6.38 -0.71
C CYS A 104 -3.82 -5.13 -0.38
N ASN A 105 -3.97 -4.22 -1.32
CA ASN A 105 -4.62 -2.93 -1.19
C ASN A 105 -3.85 -1.94 -0.29
N ILE A 106 -3.71 -2.20 1.00
CA ILE A 106 -3.04 -1.28 1.95
C ILE A 106 -1.56 -1.06 1.60
N GLY A 107 -0.89 -2.07 1.05
CA GLY A 107 0.51 -1.98 0.62
C GLY A 107 0.74 -1.10 -0.61
N GLU A 108 -0.28 -0.85 -1.41
CA GLU A 108 -0.22 0.09 -2.53
C GLU A 108 -0.23 1.54 -2.03
N MET A 109 -1.02 1.81 -0.99
CA MET A 109 -1.09 3.14 -0.37
C MET A 109 0.09 3.43 0.54
N MET A 110 0.62 2.40 1.20
CA MET A 110 1.73 2.48 2.17
C MET A 110 2.78 1.41 1.86
N PRO A 111 3.61 1.61 0.84
CA PRO A 111 4.53 0.57 0.32
C PRO A 111 5.69 0.24 1.26
N GLY A 112 6.05 1.14 2.16
CA GLY A 112 7.18 0.98 3.10
C GLY A 112 6.77 0.97 4.56
N ALA A 113 7.76 1.07 5.43
CA ALA A 113 7.55 1.33 6.84
C ALA A 113 7.06 2.77 7.05
N CYS A 114 6.06 2.91 7.89
CA CYS A 114 5.47 4.19 8.24
C CYS A 114 6.09 4.74 9.52
N CYS A 115 6.16 6.05 9.65
CA CYS A 115 6.60 6.67 10.90
C CYS A 115 5.54 6.46 12.02
N PRO A 116 5.94 6.52 13.29
CA PRO A 116 5.04 6.34 14.44
C PRO A 116 3.79 7.22 14.39
N LEU A 117 3.92 8.47 13.96
CA LEU A 117 2.78 9.38 13.83
C LEU A 117 1.78 8.89 12.78
N THR A 118 2.24 8.40 11.63
CA THR A 118 1.37 7.81 10.61
C THR A 118 0.65 6.57 11.14
N LEU A 119 1.36 5.70 11.85
CA LEU A 119 0.77 4.49 12.43
C LEU A 119 -0.29 4.81 13.48
N SER A 120 -0.01 5.77 14.37
CA SER A 120 -0.93 6.16 15.45
C SER A 120 -2.15 6.93 14.97
N VAL A 121 -2.06 7.71 13.91
CA VAL A 121 -3.17 8.51 13.38
C VAL A 121 -3.89 7.76 12.25
N THR A 122 -3.17 7.45 11.17
CA THR A 122 -3.76 6.83 9.97
C THR A 122 -4.10 5.35 10.21
N GLY A 123 -3.21 4.59 10.85
CA GLY A 123 -3.46 3.18 11.18
C GLY A 123 -4.68 3.03 12.09
N ARG A 124 -4.80 3.86 13.13
CA ARG A 124 -5.97 3.88 14.01
C ARG A 124 -7.23 4.33 13.29
N GLY A 125 -7.13 5.30 12.38
CA GLY A 125 -8.26 5.74 11.57
C GLY A 125 -8.79 4.64 10.65
N ILE A 126 -7.90 3.87 10.01
CA ILE A 126 -8.28 2.71 9.18
C ILE A 126 -8.91 1.61 10.04
N GLU A 127 -8.29 1.26 11.17
CA GLU A 127 -8.86 0.28 12.12
C GLU A 127 -10.28 0.70 12.55
N TYR A 128 -10.46 1.95 12.96
CA TYR A 128 -11.77 2.50 13.34
C TYR A 128 -12.78 2.38 12.20
N GLY A 129 -12.40 2.78 10.99
CA GLY A 129 -13.27 2.72 9.81
C GLY A 129 -13.68 1.28 9.47
N MET A 130 -12.77 0.31 9.53
CA MET A 130 -13.05 -1.10 9.29
C MET A 130 -13.95 -1.70 10.38
N GLN A 131 -13.69 -1.40 11.65
CA GLN A 131 -14.59 -1.80 12.74
C GLN A 131 -15.98 -1.19 12.56
N HIS A 132 -16.08 0.11 12.24
CA HIS A 132 -17.35 0.79 11.97
C HIS A 132 -18.13 0.13 10.83
N MET A 133 -17.47 -0.23 9.75
CA MET A 133 -18.06 -0.97 8.64
C MET A 133 -18.66 -2.31 9.15
N HIS A 134 -17.91 -3.08 9.93
CA HIS A 134 -18.37 -4.36 10.47
C HIS A 134 -19.51 -4.20 11.49
N VAL A 135 -19.47 -3.17 12.34
CA VAL A 135 -20.60 -2.83 13.24
C VAL A 135 -21.85 -2.53 12.40
N SER A 136 -21.71 -1.79 11.33
CA SER A 136 -22.83 -1.32 10.51
C SER A 136 -23.60 -2.47 9.86
N TYR A 137 -22.94 -3.48 9.30
CA TYR A 137 -23.64 -4.57 8.62
C TYR A 137 -23.60 -5.94 9.30
N ALA A 138 -22.51 -6.28 9.97
CA ALA A 138 -22.40 -7.57 10.65
C ALA A 138 -23.04 -7.57 12.06
N GLY A 139 -23.36 -6.39 12.61
CA GLY A 139 -24.00 -6.25 13.91
C GLY A 139 -23.04 -6.58 15.06
N ARG A 140 -21.77 -6.23 14.96
CA ARG A 140 -20.85 -6.23 16.09
C ARG A 140 -21.31 -5.26 17.18
N PRO A 141 -21.08 -5.54 18.46
CA PRO A 141 -21.68 -4.75 19.54
C PRO A 141 -21.09 -3.33 19.66
N ALA A 142 -19.80 -3.14 19.37
CA ALA A 142 -19.15 -1.85 19.52
C ALA A 142 -17.82 -1.78 18.74
N ILE A 143 -17.33 -0.57 18.52
CA ILE A 143 -15.94 -0.28 18.14
C ILE A 143 -15.13 -0.31 19.44
N THR A 144 -13.94 -0.92 19.38
CA THR A 144 -12.99 -1.01 20.50
C THR A 144 -11.66 -0.39 20.13
N ASP A 145 -10.82 -0.13 21.12
CA ASP A 145 -9.45 0.33 20.89
C ASP A 145 -8.49 -0.79 20.50
N ASP A 146 -8.97 -2.03 20.45
CA ASP A 146 -8.16 -3.18 20.04
C ASP A 146 -7.88 -3.15 18.53
N TRP A 147 -6.71 -3.67 18.14
CA TRP A 147 -6.38 -3.96 16.75
C TRP A 147 -7.02 -5.29 16.34
N THR A 148 -8.02 -5.25 15.48
CA THR A 148 -8.77 -6.44 15.04
C THR A 148 -8.86 -6.55 13.53
N GLN A 149 -8.73 -5.46 12.82
CA GLN A 149 -8.89 -5.39 11.36
C GLN A 149 -7.60 -4.97 10.66
N VAL A 150 -6.74 -4.25 11.36
CA VAL A 150 -5.42 -3.85 10.92
C VAL A 150 -4.38 -4.50 11.82
N ALA A 151 -3.31 -4.97 11.24
CA ALA A 151 -2.12 -5.41 11.95
C ALA A 151 -0.94 -4.53 11.57
N ILE A 152 -0.03 -4.31 12.51
CA ILE A 152 1.22 -3.60 12.29
C ILE A 152 2.35 -4.57 12.63
N SER A 153 3.33 -4.67 11.75
CA SER A 153 4.56 -5.39 12.03
C SER A 153 5.73 -4.69 11.34
N HIS A 154 6.80 -4.46 12.10
CA HIS A 154 8.00 -3.76 11.63
C HIS A 154 7.68 -2.43 10.92
N GLY A 155 6.76 -1.67 11.49
CA GLY A 155 6.31 -0.39 10.95
C GLY A 155 5.44 -0.47 9.70
N GLN A 156 5.13 -1.66 9.22
CA GLN A 156 4.28 -1.86 8.04
C GLN A 156 2.87 -2.24 8.43
N MET A 157 1.88 -1.73 7.68
CA MET A 157 0.48 -2.06 7.91
C MET A 157 -0.01 -3.22 7.05
N PHE A 158 -0.90 -4.01 7.62
CA PHE A 158 -1.55 -5.17 7.02
C PHE A 158 -3.05 -5.13 7.30
N ILE A 159 -3.86 -5.66 6.40
CA ILE A 159 -5.27 -5.96 6.66
C ILE A 159 -5.37 -7.35 7.29
N ASN A 160 -6.10 -7.48 8.40
CA ASN A 160 -6.37 -8.76 9.05
C ASN A 160 -7.58 -9.45 8.39
N LEU A 161 -7.29 -10.42 7.52
CA LEU A 161 -8.33 -11.17 6.81
C LEU A 161 -9.14 -12.07 7.74
N THR A 162 -8.52 -12.61 8.78
CA THR A 162 -9.22 -13.44 9.78
C THR A 162 -10.28 -12.61 10.52
N GLY A 163 -9.94 -11.38 10.88
CA GLY A 163 -10.91 -10.42 11.44
C GLY A 163 -12.08 -10.12 10.50
N GLY A 164 -11.80 -9.96 9.20
CA GLY A 164 -12.80 -9.77 8.15
C GLY A 164 -13.71 -10.99 7.94
N ALA A 165 -13.15 -12.21 7.99
CA ALA A 165 -13.89 -13.45 7.84
C ALA A 165 -14.98 -13.62 8.92
N VAL A 166 -14.73 -13.17 10.14
CA VAL A 166 -15.73 -13.16 11.23
C VAL A 166 -16.94 -12.29 10.89
N ALA A 167 -16.74 -11.16 10.23
CA ALA A 167 -17.82 -10.30 9.78
C ALA A 167 -18.61 -10.93 8.61
N ALA A 168 -17.92 -11.53 7.65
CA ALA A 168 -18.52 -12.25 6.52
C ALA A 168 -19.48 -13.34 6.96
N ALA A 169 -19.15 -14.10 8.00
CA ALA A 169 -20.01 -15.14 8.56
C ALA A 169 -21.39 -14.64 9.07
N SER A 170 -21.53 -13.34 9.27
CA SER A 170 -22.77 -12.69 9.78
C SER A 170 -23.67 -12.15 8.67
N VAL A 171 -23.28 -12.28 7.40
CA VAL A 171 -24.03 -11.73 6.26
C VAL A 171 -24.39 -12.82 5.26
N LEU A 172 -25.63 -12.82 4.77
CA LEU A 172 -26.05 -13.75 3.73
C LEU A 172 -25.44 -13.36 2.40
N GLY A 173 -24.88 -14.33 1.68
CA GLY A 173 -24.29 -14.11 0.35
C GLY A 173 -22.86 -13.51 0.36
N VAL A 174 -22.29 -13.35 1.54
CA VAL A 174 -20.85 -12.99 1.68
C VAL A 174 -20.12 -14.21 2.21
N ASP A 175 -19.07 -14.58 1.54
CA ASP A 175 -18.19 -15.68 1.92
C ASP A 175 -16.71 -15.24 1.86
N VAL A 176 -15.85 -16.09 2.39
CA VAL A 176 -14.42 -15.82 2.56
C VAL A 176 -13.68 -15.80 1.21
N GLU A 177 -14.14 -16.59 0.24
CA GLU A 177 -13.54 -16.63 -1.10
C GLU A 177 -13.82 -15.33 -1.85
N SER A 178 -15.09 -14.87 -1.84
CA SER A 178 -15.47 -13.57 -2.40
C SER A 178 -14.70 -12.40 -1.77
N MET A 179 -14.48 -12.47 -0.44
CA MET A 179 -13.69 -11.47 0.26
C MET A 179 -12.22 -11.50 -0.20
N GLY A 180 -11.63 -12.69 -0.33
CA GLY A 180 -10.27 -12.87 -0.84
C GLY A 180 -10.11 -12.33 -2.25
N HIS A 181 -11.05 -12.62 -3.15
CA HIS A 181 -11.06 -12.08 -4.51
C HIS A 181 -11.19 -10.55 -4.53
N SER A 182 -12.07 -9.99 -3.70
CA SER A 182 -12.28 -8.54 -3.64
C SER A 182 -11.08 -7.77 -3.14
N LEU A 183 -10.34 -8.31 -2.14
CA LEU A 183 -9.21 -7.64 -1.52
C LEU A 183 -7.86 -7.98 -2.16
N CYS A 184 -7.67 -9.22 -2.61
CA CYS A 184 -6.38 -9.73 -3.05
C CYS A 184 -6.37 -10.18 -4.52
N GLY A 185 -7.50 -10.08 -5.23
CA GLY A 185 -7.63 -10.57 -6.60
C GLY A 185 -7.55 -12.10 -6.75
N ARG A 186 -7.53 -12.85 -5.64
CA ARG A 186 -7.36 -14.32 -5.62
C ARG A 186 -7.96 -14.96 -4.38
N ILE A 187 -8.14 -16.28 -4.43
CA ILE A 187 -8.43 -17.08 -3.24
C ILE A 187 -7.19 -17.07 -2.33
N VAL A 188 -7.39 -16.80 -1.04
CA VAL A 188 -6.32 -16.74 -0.04
C VAL A 188 -6.16 -18.11 0.61
N PRO A 189 -5.00 -18.79 0.40
CA PRO A 189 -4.77 -20.11 0.99
C PRO A 189 -4.80 -20.04 2.53
N GLY A 190 -5.43 -21.04 3.14
CA GLY A 190 -5.47 -21.18 4.61
C GLY A 190 -6.48 -20.28 5.32
N LEU A 191 -7.10 -19.32 4.64
CA LEU A 191 -8.14 -18.49 5.24
C LEU A 191 -9.41 -19.33 5.45
N GLN A 192 -9.74 -19.56 6.71
CA GLN A 192 -10.89 -20.40 7.08
C GLN A 192 -12.14 -19.55 7.32
N ALA A 193 -13.26 -20.01 6.76
CA ALA A 193 -14.56 -19.44 7.08
C ALA A 193 -14.96 -19.87 8.50
N PRO A 194 -15.25 -18.94 9.42
CA PRO A 194 -15.83 -19.30 10.70
C PRO A 194 -17.24 -19.89 10.50
N PRO A 195 -17.76 -20.66 11.46
CA PRO A 195 -19.10 -21.22 11.36
C PRO A 195 -20.14 -20.13 11.07
N PRO A 196 -20.98 -20.31 10.05
CA PRO A 196 -21.96 -19.30 9.68
C PRO A 196 -22.97 -19.08 10.81
N LYS A 197 -23.34 -17.83 11.04
CA LYS A 197 -24.38 -17.46 12.01
C LYS A 197 -25.75 -18.00 11.55
N PRO A 198 -26.74 -18.15 12.46
CA PRO A 198 -28.09 -18.59 12.10
C PRO A 198 -28.69 -17.78 10.96
N PHE A 199 -29.50 -18.41 10.12
CA PHE A 199 -30.04 -17.83 8.87
C PHE A 199 -30.71 -16.46 9.08
N LEU A 200 -31.53 -16.30 10.14
CA LEU A 200 -32.20 -15.01 10.40
C LEU A 200 -31.20 -13.89 10.74
N VAL A 201 -30.12 -14.21 11.42
CA VAL A 201 -29.05 -13.25 11.72
C VAL A 201 -28.36 -12.80 10.43
N ARG A 202 -28.05 -13.75 9.55
CA ARG A 202 -27.43 -13.47 8.25
C ARG A 202 -28.36 -12.70 7.31
N LEU A 203 -29.65 -13.00 7.31
CA LEU A 203 -30.65 -12.26 6.54
C LEU A 203 -30.77 -10.80 7.03
N ALA A 204 -30.80 -10.61 8.36
CA ALA A 204 -30.76 -9.27 8.95
C ALA A 204 -29.44 -8.53 8.64
N GLY A 205 -28.31 -9.24 8.61
CA GLY A 205 -27.00 -8.73 8.18
C GLY A 205 -27.05 -8.26 6.74
N PHE A 206 -27.64 -9.03 5.83
CA PHE A 206 -27.81 -8.65 4.44
C PHE A 206 -28.67 -7.38 4.28
N GLY A 207 -29.78 -7.28 5.03
CA GLY A 207 -30.62 -6.06 5.03
C GLY A 207 -29.84 -4.83 5.52
N ARG A 208 -28.99 -4.97 6.55
CA ARG A 208 -28.12 -3.89 7.02
C ARG A 208 -27.04 -3.53 5.99
N LEU A 209 -26.45 -4.53 5.32
CA LEU A 209 -25.49 -4.30 4.22
C LEU A 209 -26.11 -3.49 3.08
N LEU A 210 -27.31 -3.87 2.63
CA LEU A 210 -28.01 -3.09 1.59
C LEU A 210 -28.26 -1.65 2.05
N LYS A 211 -28.74 -1.44 3.28
CA LYS A 211 -28.91 -0.08 3.83
C LYS A 211 -27.59 0.69 3.85
N TYR A 212 -26.51 0.03 4.23
CA TYR A 212 -25.16 0.62 4.27
C TYR A 212 -24.72 1.06 2.86
N ILE A 213 -24.87 0.20 1.87
CA ILE A 213 -24.53 0.47 0.47
C ILE A 213 -25.38 1.63 -0.09
N PHE A 214 -26.71 1.57 0.01
CA PHE A 214 -27.59 2.59 -0.54
C PHE A 214 -27.54 3.94 0.17
N SER A 215 -26.87 4.02 1.32
CA SER A 215 -26.63 5.30 2.01
C SER A 215 -25.27 5.93 1.68
N ALA A 216 -24.45 5.30 0.83
CA ALA A 216 -23.08 5.75 0.55
C ALA A 216 -23.03 7.15 -0.07
N ASP A 217 -23.85 7.43 -1.10
CA ASP A 217 -23.88 8.73 -1.77
C ASP A 217 -24.20 9.86 -0.80
N ARG A 218 -25.18 9.62 0.11
CA ARG A 218 -25.52 10.60 1.14
C ARG A 218 -24.35 10.82 2.12
N ALA A 219 -23.64 9.75 2.49
CA ALA A 219 -22.50 9.85 3.39
C ALA A 219 -21.35 10.63 2.74
N ILE A 220 -21.08 10.37 1.46
CA ILE A 220 -20.07 11.08 0.65
C ILE A 220 -20.42 12.57 0.55
N ALA A 221 -21.64 12.90 0.17
CA ALA A 221 -22.09 14.29 0.04
C ALA A 221 -21.97 15.06 1.36
N ALA A 222 -22.38 14.43 2.46
CA ALA A 222 -22.26 15.02 3.79
C ALA A 222 -20.79 15.24 4.21
N LEU A 223 -19.91 14.26 3.92
CA LEU A 223 -18.49 14.38 4.20
C LEU A 223 -17.84 15.49 3.36
N LYS A 224 -18.16 15.60 2.07
CA LYS A 224 -17.66 16.70 1.21
C LYS A 224 -17.98 18.06 1.81
N THR A 225 -19.23 18.27 2.24
CA THR A 225 -19.65 19.53 2.88
C THR A 225 -18.88 19.83 4.17
N ASP A 226 -18.58 18.80 4.97
CA ASP A 226 -17.82 18.99 6.20
C ASP A 226 -16.35 19.29 5.91
N LEU A 227 -15.76 18.64 4.90
CA LEU A 227 -14.36 18.86 4.50
C LEU A 227 -14.13 20.24 3.87
N GLU A 228 -15.13 20.84 3.19
CA GLU A 228 -15.05 22.22 2.69
C GLU A 228 -14.83 23.25 3.81
N ARG A 229 -15.18 22.90 5.04
CA ARG A 229 -15.06 23.75 6.23
C ARG A 229 -13.95 23.29 7.18
N PHE A 230 -13.26 22.21 6.81
CA PHE A 230 -12.26 21.61 7.66
C PHE A 230 -10.91 22.26 7.42
N GLU A 231 -10.39 22.90 8.46
CA GLU A 231 -9.06 23.51 8.48
C GLU A 231 -8.31 23.00 9.71
N ILE A 232 -7.01 22.71 9.55
CA ILE A 232 -6.11 22.39 10.65
C ILE A 232 -5.19 23.60 10.86
N ASP A 233 -5.26 24.19 12.03
CA ASP A 233 -4.33 25.25 12.42
C ASP A 233 -2.96 24.61 12.73
N THR A 234 -2.00 24.86 11.87
CA THR A 234 -0.61 24.42 12.04
C THR A 234 0.29 25.51 12.62
N SER A 235 -0.28 26.64 13.03
CA SER A 235 0.45 27.73 13.67
C SER A 235 0.69 27.43 15.16
N GLY A 236 1.72 28.04 15.72
CA GLY A 236 2.04 27.94 17.13
C GLY A 236 3.17 26.97 17.45
N ASP A 237 3.25 26.57 18.71
CA ASP A 237 4.26 25.64 19.21
C ASP A 237 3.88 24.18 18.92
N CYS A 238 4.82 23.26 19.14
CA CYS A 238 4.60 21.84 18.93
C CYS A 238 3.38 21.29 19.69
N ALA A 239 3.12 21.78 20.90
CA ALA A 239 1.98 21.36 21.70
C ALA A 239 0.65 21.88 21.10
N ALA A 240 0.63 23.05 20.48
CA ALA A 240 -0.54 23.58 19.78
C ALA A 240 -0.85 22.73 18.54
N VAL A 241 0.16 22.40 17.74
CA VAL A 241 0.02 21.52 16.56
C VAL A 241 -0.46 20.13 16.96
N MET A 242 0.07 19.54 18.02
CA MET A 242 -0.39 18.23 18.52
C MET A 242 -1.87 18.28 18.94
N ARG A 243 -2.30 19.32 19.65
CA ARG A 243 -3.74 19.48 19.96
C ARG A 243 -4.62 19.67 18.72
N ALA A 244 -4.11 20.33 17.69
CA ALA A 244 -4.83 20.45 16.42
C ALA A 244 -4.99 19.10 15.73
N ILE A 245 -3.95 18.25 15.73
CA ILE A 245 -4.02 16.87 15.24
C ILE A 245 -5.07 16.07 16.04
N ASP A 246 -5.01 16.10 17.36
CA ASP A 246 -5.97 15.38 18.22
C ASP A 246 -7.42 15.81 17.94
N SER A 247 -7.66 17.11 17.73
CA SER A 247 -8.98 17.64 17.39
C SER A 247 -9.46 17.23 16.00
N ALA A 248 -8.56 16.88 15.09
CA ALA A 248 -8.85 16.42 13.73
C ALA A 248 -9.20 14.92 13.65
N ILE A 249 -8.81 14.11 14.64
CA ILE A 249 -9.02 12.66 14.64
C ILE A 249 -10.48 12.25 14.39
N PRO A 250 -11.52 12.86 15.00
CA PRO A 250 -12.91 12.48 14.71
C PRO A 250 -13.30 12.67 13.24
N THR A 251 -12.83 13.77 12.61
CA THR A 251 -13.04 14.02 11.18
C THR A 251 -12.31 12.98 10.33
N LEU A 252 -11.06 12.67 10.65
CA LEU A 252 -10.28 11.66 9.97
C LEU A 252 -10.94 10.27 10.07
N ASN A 253 -11.40 9.88 11.26
CA ASN A 253 -12.14 8.63 11.44
C ASN A 253 -13.39 8.58 10.55
N ARG A 254 -14.09 9.69 10.41
CA ARG A 254 -15.25 9.80 9.52
C ARG A 254 -14.86 9.66 8.05
N VAL A 255 -13.73 10.24 7.64
CA VAL A 255 -13.17 10.06 6.28
C VAL A 255 -12.98 8.57 6.00
N TYR A 256 -12.33 7.83 6.90
CA TYR A 256 -12.13 6.39 6.73
C TYR A 256 -13.43 5.60 6.71
N CYS A 257 -14.41 5.95 7.57
CA CYS A 257 -15.73 5.31 7.54
C CYS A 257 -16.41 5.45 6.18
N VAL A 258 -16.42 6.66 5.61
CA VAL A 258 -17.06 6.94 4.32
C VAL A 258 -16.26 6.35 3.16
N HIS A 259 -14.93 6.39 3.20
CA HIS A 259 -14.07 5.75 2.22
C HIS A 259 -14.33 4.25 2.15
N LEU A 260 -14.33 3.56 3.28
CA LEU A 260 -14.60 2.12 3.33
C LEU A 260 -16.04 1.78 2.94
N GLN A 261 -17.00 2.66 3.23
CA GLN A 261 -18.37 2.51 2.74
C GLN A 261 -18.44 2.58 1.22
N SER A 262 -17.76 3.54 0.61
CA SER A 262 -17.64 3.68 -0.85
C SER A 262 -16.98 2.45 -1.46
N SER A 263 -15.87 1.99 -0.90
CA SER A 263 -15.14 0.80 -1.37
C SER A 263 -15.99 -0.47 -1.27
N ALA A 264 -16.71 -0.67 -0.16
CA ALA A 264 -17.62 -1.80 0.00
C ALA A 264 -18.79 -1.75 -0.99
N THR A 265 -19.30 -0.56 -1.29
CA THR A 265 -20.36 -0.35 -2.30
C THR A 265 -19.85 -0.70 -3.69
N SER A 266 -18.67 -0.23 -4.06
CA SER A 266 -18.01 -0.54 -5.34
C SER A 266 -17.75 -2.04 -5.48
N GLY A 267 -17.18 -2.69 -4.46
CA GLY A 267 -16.95 -4.13 -4.47
C GLY A 267 -18.23 -4.95 -4.58
N PHE A 268 -19.29 -4.57 -3.87
CA PHE A 268 -20.58 -5.25 -3.96
C PHE A 268 -21.21 -5.11 -5.35
N THR A 269 -21.24 -3.92 -5.93
CA THR A 269 -21.80 -3.67 -7.26
C THR A 269 -20.98 -4.34 -8.35
N GLY A 270 -19.66 -4.37 -8.24
CA GLY A 270 -18.77 -5.12 -9.13
C GLY A 270 -19.06 -6.62 -9.09
N ASN A 271 -19.14 -7.22 -7.92
CA ASN A 271 -19.47 -8.64 -7.76
C ASN A 271 -20.86 -8.96 -8.32
N LEU A 272 -21.84 -8.07 -8.14
CA LEU A 272 -23.17 -8.24 -8.72
C LEU A 272 -23.14 -8.20 -10.25
N LEU A 273 -22.40 -7.26 -10.85
CA LEU A 273 -22.20 -7.18 -12.30
C LEU A 273 -21.58 -8.47 -12.83
N HIS A 274 -20.49 -8.95 -12.22
CA HIS A 274 -19.85 -10.21 -12.62
C HIS A 274 -20.80 -11.41 -12.50
N ALA A 275 -21.59 -11.50 -11.44
CA ALA A 275 -22.58 -12.56 -11.26
C ALA A 275 -23.70 -12.50 -12.32
N MET A 276 -24.14 -11.31 -12.71
CA MET A 276 -25.14 -11.14 -13.79
C MET A 276 -24.56 -11.55 -15.15
N LEU A 277 -23.36 -11.13 -15.48
CA LEU A 277 -22.69 -11.47 -16.73
C LEU A 277 -22.38 -12.98 -16.81
N ALA A 278 -21.96 -13.60 -15.73
CA ALA A 278 -21.72 -15.05 -15.68
C ALA A 278 -22.95 -15.89 -16.01
N ARG A 279 -24.16 -15.39 -15.71
CA ARG A 279 -25.39 -16.08 -16.06
C ARG A 279 -25.73 -16.06 -17.56
N SER A 280 -25.28 -15.03 -18.28
CA SER A 280 -25.56 -14.84 -19.70
C SER A 280 -24.42 -15.31 -20.62
N LEU A 281 -23.17 -15.13 -20.19
CA LEU A 281 -21.95 -15.39 -20.98
C LEU A 281 -21.17 -16.61 -20.50
N GLY A 282 -21.50 -17.15 -19.32
CA GLY A 282 -20.63 -18.10 -18.61
C GLY A 282 -19.49 -17.39 -17.89
N SER A 283 -18.68 -18.15 -17.16
CA SER A 283 -17.48 -17.63 -16.46
C SER A 283 -16.26 -17.75 -17.38
N GLY A 284 -15.46 -16.69 -17.49
CA GLY A 284 -14.24 -16.69 -18.26
C GLY A 284 -13.89 -15.36 -18.91
N ALA A 285 -12.98 -15.38 -19.87
CA ALA A 285 -12.42 -14.19 -20.50
C ALA A 285 -13.47 -13.30 -21.19
N GLU A 286 -14.54 -13.85 -21.76
CA GLU A 286 -15.61 -13.10 -22.39
C GLU A 286 -16.42 -12.30 -21.36
N GLN A 287 -16.72 -12.90 -20.21
CA GLN A 287 -17.37 -12.20 -19.09
C GLN A 287 -16.51 -11.05 -18.55
N GLU A 288 -15.21 -11.27 -18.39
CA GLU A 288 -14.28 -10.26 -17.90
C GLU A 288 -14.13 -9.09 -18.91
N ALA A 289 -14.03 -9.41 -20.21
CA ALA A 289 -13.96 -8.40 -21.25
C ALA A 289 -15.22 -7.55 -21.31
N GLU A 290 -16.40 -8.15 -21.16
CA GLU A 290 -17.65 -7.41 -21.15
C GLU A 290 -17.83 -6.57 -19.88
N ALA A 291 -17.41 -7.08 -18.72
CA ALA A 291 -17.37 -6.30 -17.48
C ALA A 291 -16.45 -5.08 -17.62
N ALA A 292 -15.25 -5.26 -18.15
CA ALA A 292 -14.32 -4.16 -18.41
C ALA A 292 -14.90 -3.13 -19.39
N ARG A 293 -15.57 -3.60 -20.46
CA ARG A 293 -16.23 -2.72 -21.43
C ARG A 293 -17.35 -1.87 -20.80
N LEU A 294 -18.16 -2.46 -19.94
CA LEU A 294 -19.23 -1.75 -19.24
C LEU A 294 -18.66 -0.74 -18.22
N LEU A 295 -17.61 -1.12 -17.50
CA LEU A 295 -16.94 -0.25 -16.51
C LEU A 295 -16.21 0.91 -17.20
N ALA A 296 -15.62 0.71 -18.38
CA ALA A 296 -15.00 1.76 -19.16
C ALA A 296 -15.99 2.86 -19.60
N GLY A 297 -17.29 2.59 -19.59
CA GLY A 297 -18.34 3.57 -19.84
C GLY A 297 -18.75 4.39 -18.62
N ALA A 298 -18.21 4.11 -17.44
CA ALA A 298 -18.50 4.88 -16.24
C ALA A 298 -17.92 6.29 -16.37
N LYS A 299 -18.73 7.31 -16.11
CA LYS A 299 -18.33 8.71 -16.12
C LYS A 299 -18.03 9.16 -14.70
N ASP A 300 -17.26 10.24 -14.58
CA ASP A 300 -16.93 10.88 -13.30
C ASP A 300 -16.12 10.00 -12.33
N VAL A 301 -15.30 9.10 -12.88
CA VAL A 301 -14.32 8.34 -12.10
C VAL A 301 -13.03 9.15 -12.00
N GLU A 302 -12.70 9.62 -10.81
CA GLU A 302 -11.53 10.50 -10.60
C GLU A 302 -10.21 9.88 -11.09
N SER A 303 -10.04 8.56 -10.93
CA SER A 303 -8.88 7.84 -11.50
C SER A 303 -8.88 7.76 -13.04
N ALA A 304 -10.02 7.96 -13.69
CA ALA A 304 -10.12 8.00 -15.13
C ALA A 304 -9.95 9.41 -15.72
N VAL A 305 -10.02 10.46 -14.89
CA VAL A 305 -9.88 11.86 -15.34
C VAL A 305 -8.56 12.08 -16.09
N LEU A 306 -7.47 11.51 -15.61
CA LEU A 306 -6.18 11.60 -16.30
C LEU A 306 -6.23 10.93 -17.68
N VAL A 307 -6.84 9.76 -17.79
CA VAL A 307 -6.98 9.02 -19.05
C VAL A 307 -7.88 9.79 -20.02
N ASP A 308 -9.01 10.35 -19.53
CA ASP A 308 -9.91 11.18 -20.33
C ASP A 308 -9.24 12.45 -20.82
N GLN A 309 -8.41 13.10 -19.99
CA GLN A 309 -7.61 14.27 -20.36
C GLN A 309 -6.56 13.93 -21.41
N LEU A 310 -5.84 12.82 -21.25
CA LEU A 310 -4.85 12.34 -22.23
C LEU A 310 -5.52 12.01 -23.57
N ASP A 311 -6.69 11.37 -23.55
CA ASP A 311 -7.46 11.05 -24.76
C ASP A 311 -7.97 12.34 -25.45
N ALA A 312 -8.40 13.34 -24.67
CA ALA A 312 -8.80 14.64 -25.18
C ALA A 312 -7.61 15.39 -25.83
N ILE A 313 -6.44 15.35 -25.17
CA ILE A 313 -5.19 15.93 -25.73
C ILE A 313 -4.79 15.19 -27.01
N THR A 314 -4.81 13.86 -27.00
CA THR A 314 -4.48 13.03 -28.17
C THR A 314 -5.39 13.36 -29.35
N ARG A 315 -6.70 13.48 -29.11
CA ARG A 315 -7.65 13.90 -30.17
C ARG A 315 -7.37 15.30 -30.67
N LYS A 316 -7.00 16.23 -29.79
CA LYS A 316 -6.65 17.59 -30.16
C LYS A 316 -5.40 17.61 -31.04
N ILE A 317 -4.34 16.89 -30.65
CA ILE A 317 -3.11 16.75 -31.45
C ILE A 317 -3.42 16.10 -32.81
N ALA A 318 -4.23 15.04 -32.85
CA ALA A 318 -4.59 14.36 -34.10
C ALA A 318 -5.42 15.25 -35.04
N SER A 319 -6.05 16.29 -34.53
CA SER A 319 -6.80 17.28 -35.33
C SER A 319 -5.98 18.50 -35.77
N MET A 320 -4.72 18.62 -35.32
CA MET A 320 -3.83 19.68 -35.70
C MET A 320 -3.26 19.45 -37.11
N GLU A 321 -2.92 20.53 -37.83
CA GLU A 321 -2.14 20.42 -39.04
C GLU A 321 -0.72 19.94 -38.73
N LEU A 322 -0.07 19.25 -39.67
CA LEU A 322 1.25 18.64 -39.49
C LEU A 322 2.30 19.61 -38.95
N ASP A 323 2.28 20.85 -39.43
CA ASP A 323 3.21 21.90 -38.97
C ASP A 323 2.96 22.33 -37.52
N GLN A 324 1.71 22.36 -37.07
CA GLN A 324 1.34 22.68 -35.69
C GLN A 324 1.70 21.55 -34.75
N ALA A 325 1.47 20.29 -35.15
CA ALA A 325 1.83 19.12 -34.35
C ALA A 325 3.36 19.00 -34.18
N SER A 326 4.14 19.32 -35.20
CA SER A 326 5.60 19.36 -35.13
C SER A 326 6.09 20.45 -34.17
N SER A 327 5.53 21.65 -34.27
CA SER A 327 5.85 22.76 -33.36
C SER A 327 5.50 22.43 -31.89
N PHE A 328 4.39 21.75 -31.66
CA PHE A 328 4.00 21.30 -30.31
C PHE A 328 4.99 20.29 -29.71
N SER A 329 5.53 19.38 -30.55
CA SER A 329 6.50 18.38 -30.08
C SER A 329 7.87 18.99 -29.72
N GLU A 330 8.18 20.20 -30.18
CA GLU A 330 9.42 20.93 -29.89
C GLU A 330 9.29 21.85 -28.65
N LEU A 331 8.09 22.05 -28.12
CA LEU A 331 7.88 22.87 -26.93
C LEU A 331 8.47 22.23 -25.67
N ALA A 332 9.04 23.04 -24.79
CA ALA A 332 9.37 22.62 -23.45
C ALA A 332 8.09 22.23 -22.70
N PRO A 333 8.14 21.26 -21.75
CA PRO A 333 6.96 20.78 -21.03
C PRO A 333 6.10 21.88 -20.40
N GLU A 334 6.74 22.93 -19.86
CA GLU A 334 6.06 24.08 -19.25
C GLU A 334 5.26 24.90 -20.27
N ALA A 335 5.80 25.08 -21.48
CA ALA A 335 5.16 25.84 -22.56
C ALA A 335 4.05 25.04 -23.27
N ALA A 336 4.04 23.73 -23.14
CA ALA A 336 3.01 22.87 -23.70
C ALA A 336 1.72 22.82 -22.84
N LEU A 337 1.79 23.32 -21.59
CA LEU A 337 0.67 23.37 -20.66
C LEU A 337 -0.14 24.68 -20.75
N GLU A 338 0.38 25.73 -21.38
CA GLU A 338 -0.32 26.97 -21.72
C GLU A 338 -1.07 26.85 -23.07
#